data_cd71f98f5a94d9faf1b137350a7c601b
#
_entry.id   cd71f98f5a94d9faf1b137350a7c601b
#
_cell.length_a   1.000
_cell.length_b   1.000
_cell.length_c   1.000
_cell.angle_alpha   90.00
_cell.angle_beta   90.00
_cell.angle_gamma   90.00
#
_symmetry.space_group_name_H-M   'P 1'
#
loop_
_entity.id
_entity.type
_entity.pdbx_description
1 polymer ?
#
loop_
_entity_poly.entity_id
_entity_poly.type
_entity_poly.pdbx_seq_one_letter_code
_entity_poly.pdbx_strand_id
1 'polypeptide(L)'
;MTTISDNSQSYVDFAAFGLEPDDLASLRSLDGIWGMALRETRPLVANDPVLLDFLELSEALPLSLADPDWQQRWVRSWHDLLGRGYALVEILRLFFTFVARCEQELTGDRETVGRVVLKLFSSLRRGVLAAVSCAIELGEEAHIDAAGMPGELAALRCLRDMLQANRQVGVLSISVVNRDSFAYLAASDLQRLPSMLATRIADRLRPVDKVFAGREGEWLVILPDVHAMAQPTLAAAHVAQMFGEPVSLFSGRSIMVHATIGAAMLPEHALDAENALHSARLARWEAGSKRQSFAWFDSSLSADWQQRYHQVEALHQALQQETLELHVQPQVELDSGRCTGAELLLRWRGTDGAWLAPQTVIDMIEENGWRTTYTDWLMRAAMRTASELDAVGIGIGLSFNLTVADMVDEDLPELLAQRLATWQIPGQRFTLELTESALMVDREKGLAIMSRLRQLGCRLALDDFGTGYSSLSYLVSLPINEIKIDRSFVMAMFDSADSLRVVSTIVDLARDLGMQPLAEGVETEMQRSQLLTLGCAAGQGYLYAMPMPVDEFIAWYRAQEARVAAAAAK
;
A
#
# COMPACT_ATOMS: atom_id res chain seq x y z
N MET A 1 -27.81 -24.17 24.84
CA MET A 1 -28.75 -24.99 24.08
C MET A 1 -29.78 -24.03 23.50
N THR A 2 -29.46 -23.49 22.35
CA THR A 2 -30.40 -22.67 21.57
C THR A 2 -30.26 -23.15 20.14
N THR A 3 -31.34 -23.62 19.60
CA THR A 3 -31.57 -24.23 18.29
C THR A 3 -31.00 -23.32 17.19
N ILE A 4 -29.99 -23.84 16.49
CA ILE A 4 -29.56 -23.33 15.20
C ILE A 4 -30.71 -23.58 14.24
N SER A 5 -31.33 -22.51 13.74
CA SER A 5 -32.36 -22.57 12.71
C SER A 5 -31.79 -23.18 11.43
N ASP A 6 -32.40 -24.27 10.99
CA ASP A 6 -32.23 -24.96 9.72
C ASP A 6 -32.39 -24.00 8.54
N ASN A 7 -31.29 -23.48 8.01
CA ASN A 7 -31.27 -22.87 6.68
C ASN A 7 -29.85 -22.95 6.05
N SER A 8 -29.23 -24.12 6.10
CA SER A 8 -28.07 -24.43 5.27
C SER A 8 -28.31 -25.79 4.56
N GLN A 9 -29.19 -25.76 3.58
CA GLN A 9 -29.23 -26.80 2.54
C GLN A 9 -28.13 -26.49 1.50
N SER A 10 -26.86 -26.64 1.86
CA SER A 10 -25.82 -26.98 0.92
C SER A 10 -25.30 -28.37 1.24
N TYR A 11 -26.17 -29.36 0.96
CA TYR A 11 -25.75 -30.76 0.90
C TYR A 11 -24.76 -30.87 -0.28
N VAL A 12 -23.50 -31.18 0.02
CA VAL A 12 -22.59 -31.69 -1.00
C VAL A 12 -23.11 -33.06 -1.38
N ASP A 13 -23.89 -33.14 -2.46
CA ASP A 13 -24.40 -34.38 -3.01
C ASP A 13 -23.23 -35.13 -3.67
N PHE A 14 -22.63 -36.06 -2.93
CA PHE A 14 -21.55 -36.90 -3.44
C PHE A 14 -22.02 -37.84 -4.57
N ALA A 15 -23.30 -38.07 -4.75
CA ALA A 15 -23.85 -38.73 -5.94
C ALA A 15 -23.60 -37.89 -7.21
N ALA A 16 -23.47 -36.57 -7.08
CA ALA A 16 -23.07 -35.70 -8.18
C ALA A 16 -21.61 -35.94 -8.63
N PHE A 17 -20.80 -36.69 -7.89
CA PHE A 17 -19.43 -37.04 -8.26
C PHE A 17 -19.32 -38.24 -9.23
N GLY A 18 -20.44 -38.84 -9.66
CA GLY A 18 -20.47 -39.86 -10.67
C GLY A 18 -19.93 -41.23 -10.21
N LEU A 19 -20.02 -41.54 -8.91
CA LEU A 19 -19.77 -42.87 -8.35
C LEU A 19 -21.03 -43.70 -8.41
N GLU A 20 -20.98 -44.88 -9.07
CA GLU A 20 -22.04 -45.86 -9.12
C GLU A 20 -21.93 -46.85 -7.96
N PRO A 21 -23.03 -47.60 -7.58
CA PRO A 21 -22.99 -48.59 -6.52
C PRO A 21 -21.89 -49.65 -6.67
N ASP A 22 -21.56 -50.01 -7.91
CA ASP A 22 -20.50 -50.97 -8.21
C ASP A 22 -19.10 -50.41 -7.98
N ASP A 23 -18.92 -49.10 -8.11
CA ASP A 23 -17.67 -48.41 -7.78
C ASP A 23 -17.43 -48.44 -6.25
N LEU A 24 -18.50 -48.33 -5.43
CA LEU A 24 -18.44 -48.44 -3.96
C LEU A 24 -18.06 -49.85 -3.52
N ALA A 25 -18.54 -50.90 -4.21
CA ALA A 25 -18.16 -52.29 -3.92
C ALA A 25 -16.67 -52.54 -4.19
N SER A 26 -16.17 -51.95 -5.27
CA SER A 26 -14.74 -52.02 -5.64
C SER A 26 -13.84 -51.26 -4.65
N LEU A 27 -14.33 -50.15 -4.08
CA LEU A 27 -13.62 -49.36 -3.05
C LEU A 27 -13.47 -50.13 -1.72
N ARG A 28 -14.44 -50.98 -1.36
CA ARG A 28 -14.35 -51.84 -0.18
C ARG A 28 -13.21 -52.87 -0.25
N SER A 29 -12.78 -53.26 -1.45
CA SER A 29 -11.64 -54.14 -1.65
C SER A 29 -10.31 -53.48 -1.34
N LEU A 30 -10.27 -52.16 -1.18
CA LEU A 30 -9.07 -51.36 -0.92
C LEU A 30 -8.84 -51.02 0.56
N ASP A 31 -9.67 -51.54 1.46
CA ASP A 31 -9.60 -51.27 2.93
C ASP A 31 -8.21 -51.48 3.53
N GLY A 32 -7.50 -52.50 3.09
CA GLY A 32 -6.15 -52.78 3.54
C GLY A 32 -5.12 -51.71 3.17
N ILE A 33 -5.33 -51.05 2.02
CA ILE A 33 -4.41 -50.04 1.46
C ILE A 33 -4.57 -48.74 2.22
N TRP A 34 -5.82 -48.37 2.51
CA TRP A 34 -6.10 -47.18 3.31
C TRP A 34 -5.54 -47.27 4.71
N GLY A 35 -5.67 -48.45 5.36
CA GLY A 35 -5.10 -48.71 6.68
C GLY A 35 -3.56 -48.72 6.68
N MET A 36 -2.91 -49.08 5.56
CA MET A 36 -1.45 -48.97 5.44
C MET A 36 -1.03 -47.50 5.28
N ALA A 37 -1.67 -46.78 4.40
CA ALA A 37 -1.38 -45.35 4.20
C ALA A 37 -1.60 -44.51 5.47
N LEU A 38 -2.64 -44.86 6.27
CA LEU A 38 -2.83 -44.24 7.58
C LEU A 38 -1.69 -44.54 8.56
N ARG A 39 -1.25 -45.80 8.65
CA ARG A 39 -0.15 -46.17 9.53
C ARG A 39 1.15 -45.44 9.21
N GLU A 40 1.41 -45.14 7.94
CA GLU A 40 2.57 -44.39 7.52
C GLU A 40 2.43 -42.88 7.74
N THR A 41 1.20 -42.32 7.67
CA THR A 41 0.94 -40.91 7.87
C THR A 41 0.77 -40.55 9.37
N ARG A 42 0.26 -41.46 10.18
CA ARG A 42 0.03 -41.30 11.63
C ARG A 42 1.22 -40.76 12.43
N PRO A 43 2.47 -41.20 12.20
CA PRO A 43 3.61 -40.65 12.92
C PRO A 43 3.86 -39.15 12.68
N LEU A 44 3.42 -38.62 11.54
CA LEU A 44 3.58 -37.19 11.20
C LEU A 44 2.73 -36.29 12.10
N VAL A 45 1.65 -36.83 12.68
CA VAL A 45 0.69 -36.10 13.50
C VAL A 45 0.48 -36.71 14.88
N ALA A 46 1.37 -37.65 15.30
CA ALA A 46 1.22 -38.43 16.52
C ALA A 46 1.10 -37.62 17.82
N ASN A 47 1.59 -36.37 17.80
CA ASN A 47 1.55 -35.46 18.95
C ASN A 47 0.35 -34.49 18.91
N ASP A 48 -0.51 -34.58 17.90
CA ASP A 48 -1.67 -33.71 17.74
C ASP A 48 -2.95 -34.52 17.64
N PRO A 49 -3.73 -34.61 18.74
CA PRO A 49 -4.94 -35.43 18.79
C PRO A 49 -6.01 -34.98 17.80
N VAL A 50 -6.05 -33.69 17.44
CA VAL A 50 -7.08 -33.14 16.53
C VAL A 50 -6.79 -33.50 15.09
N LEU A 51 -5.51 -33.40 14.67
CA LEU A 51 -5.09 -33.85 13.35
C LEU A 51 -5.18 -35.37 13.22
N LEU A 52 -4.98 -36.11 14.33
CA LEU A 52 -5.13 -37.55 14.36
C LEU A 52 -6.59 -37.96 14.15
N ASP A 53 -7.55 -37.32 14.84
CA ASP A 53 -8.98 -37.56 14.66
C ASP A 53 -9.44 -37.24 13.23
N PHE A 54 -8.92 -36.15 12.63
CA PHE A 54 -9.19 -35.80 11.24
C PHE A 54 -8.66 -36.86 10.27
N LEU A 55 -7.47 -37.37 10.52
CA LEU A 55 -6.85 -38.42 9.71
C LEU A 55 -7.64 -39.73 9.80
N GLU A 56 -8.07 -40.12 11.01
CA GLU A 56 -8.92 -41.32 11.25
C GLU A 56 -10.30 -41.19 10.60
N LEU A 57 -10.92 -40.00 10.62
CA LEU A 57 -12.14 -39.74 9.85
C LEU A 57 -11.90 -39.84 8.34
N SER A 58 -10.74 -39.46 7.86
CA SER A 58 -10.38 -39.55 6.44
C SER A 58 -10.11 -40.99 6.00
N GLU A 59 -9.69 -41.88 6.91
CA GLU A 59 -9.55 -43.32 6.64
C GLU A 59 -10.89 -43.98 6.24
N ALA A 60 -11.98 -43.56 6.86
CA ALA A 60 -13.30 -44.07 6.56
C ALA A 60 -13.91 -43.53 5.26
N LEU A 61 -13.25 -42.61 4.57
CA LEU A 61 -13.72 -41.91 3.37
C LEU A 61 -14.28 -42.87 2.29
N PRO A 62 -13.58 -43.96 1.90
CA PRO A 62 -14.03 -44.83 0.83
C PRO A 62 -15.30 -45.62 1.18
N LEU A 63 -15.49 -45.98 2.46
CA LEU A 63 -16.58 -46.80 2.92
C LEU A 63 -17.84 -46.00 3.27
N SER A 64 -17.64 -44.74 3.63
CA SER A 64 -18.68 -43.90 4.22
C SER A 64 -19.11 -42.73 3.31
N LEU A 65 -18.63 -42.68 2.05
CA LEU A 65 -18.97 -41.62 1.10
C LEU A 65 -20.51 -41.46 0.88
N ALA A 66 -21.26 -42.52 1.02
CA ALA A 66 -22.71 -42.51 0.89
C ALA A 66 -23.46 -42.27 2.23
N ASP A 67 -22.73 -42.15 3.35
CA ASP A 67 -23.32 -41.93 4.67
C ASP A 67 -23.43 -40.42 4.98
N PRO A 68 -24.63 -39.84 5.03
CA PRO A 68 -24.81 -38.41 5.31
C PRO A 68 -24.25 -37.99 6.68
N ASP A 69 -24.34 -38.85 7.70
CA ASP A 69 -23.84 -38.55 9.03
C ASP A 69 -22.31 -38.50 9.06
N TRP A 70 -21.66 -39.36 8.29
CA TRP A 70 -20.20 -39.31 8.11
C TRP A 70 -19.76 -38.04 7.36
N GLN A 71 -20.44 -37.70 6.28
CA GLN A 71 -20.17 -36.48 5.51
C GLN A 71 -20.25 -35.25 6.40
N GLN A 72 -21.30 -35.12 7.23
CA GLN A 72 -21.41 -34.01 8.16
C GLN A 72 -20.28 -33.99 9.20
N ARG A 73 -19.87 -35.15 9.72
CA ARG A 73 -18.75 -35.23 10.67
C ARG A 73 -17.43 -34.82 10.02
N TRP A 74 -17.18 -35.24 8.78
CA TRP A 74 -15.97 -34.91 8.05
C TRP A 74 -15.89 -33.41 7.73
N VAL A 75 -16.98 -32.80 7.28
CA VAL A 75 -17.04 -31.33 7.07
C VAL A 75 -16.86 -30.58 8.40
N ARG A 76 -17.47 -31.04 9.47
CA ARG A 76 -17.29 -30.44 10.81
C ARG A 76 -15.84 -30.52 11.30
N SER A 77 -15.14 -31.61 11.01
CA SER A 77 -13.73 -31.76 11.41
C SER A 77 -12.82 -30.77 10.66
N TRP A 78 -13.09 -30.48 9.39
CA TRP A 78 -12.41 -29.41 8.66
C TRP A 78 -12.66 -28.03 9.29
N HIS A 79 -13.90 -27.78 9.64
CA HIS A 79 -14.31 -26.53 10.30
C HIS A 79 -13.66 -26.36 11.67
N ASP A 80 -13.55 -27.45 12.43
CA ASP A 80 -12.93 -27.45 13.76
C ASP A 80 -11.43 -27.20 13.69
N LEU A 81 -10.74 -27.79 12.71
CA LEU A 81 -9.32 -27.54 12.44
C LEU A 81 -9.04 -26.08 12.07
N LEU A 82 -9.80 -25.54 11.14
CA LEU A 82 -9.69 -24.14 10.74
C LEU A 82 -10.03 -23.18 11.90
N GLY A 83 -11.06 -23.52 12.70
CA GLY A 83 -11.46 -22.75 13.88
C GLY A 83 -10.45 -22.78 15.03
N ARG A 84 -9.56 -23.77 15.06
CA ARG A 84 -8.43 -23.88 16.02
C ARG A 84 -7.15 -23.26 15.50
N GLY A 85 -7.15 -22.62 14.31
CA GLY A 85 -6.03 -21.90 13.76
C GLY A 85 -5.04 -22.73 12.94
N TYR A 86 -5.40 -23.97 12.55
CA TYR A 86 -4.56 -24.72 11.60
C TYR A 86 -4.64 -24.06 10.22
N ALA A 87 -3.47 -23.84 9.61
CA ALA A 87 -3.44 -23.27 8.27
C ALA A 87 -4.02 -24.26 7.24
N LEU A 88 -4.92 -23.81 6.39
CA LEU A 88 -5.53 -24.62 5.32
C LEU A 88 -4.48 -25.38 4.51
N VAL A 89 -3.32 -24.76 4.24
CA VAL A 89 -2.20 -25.38 3.52
C VAL A 89 -1.61 -26.58 4.27
N GLU A 90 -1.57 -26.57 5.60
CA GLU A 90 -1.07 -27.67 6.41
C GLU A 90 -2.03 -28.85 6.40
N ILE A 91 -3.34 -28.58 6.53
CA ILE A 91 -4.39 -29.60 6.46
C ILE A 91 -4.40 -30.25 5.07
N LEU A 92 -4.33 -29.44 4.00
CA LEU A 92 -4.26 -29.92 2.61
C LEU A 92 -2.99 -30.73 2.37
N ARG A 93 -1.83 -30.31 2.89
CA ARG A 93 -0.56 -31.02 2.77
C ARG A 93 -0.67 -32.40 3.42
N LEU A 94 -1.25 -32.50 4.61
CA LEU A 94 -1.48 -33.76 5.31
C LEU A 94 -2.36 -34.68 4.48
N PHE A 95 -3.49 -34.17 4.00
CA PHE A 95 -4.45 -34.92 3.19
C PHE A 95 -3.83 -35.41 1.87
N PHE A 96 -3.12 -34.54 1.13
CA PHE A 96 -2.45 -34.95 -0.11
C PHE A 96 -1.29 -35.92 0.13
N THR A 97 -0.59 -35.84 1.28
CA THR A 97 0.42 -36.82 1.65
C THR A 97 -0.23 -38.20 1.88
N PHE A 98 -1.36 -38.24 2.55
CA PHE A 98 -2.15 -39.46 2.73
C PHE A 98 -2.62 -40.05 1.40
N VAL A 99 -3.18 -39.23 0.50
CA VAL A 99 -3.63 -39.65 -0.84
C VAL A 99 -2.47 -40.19 -1.68
N ALA A 100 -1.31 -39.50 -1.68
CA ALA A 100 -0.12 -39.94 -2.40
C ALA A 100 0.43 -41.28 -1.90
N ARG A 101 0.32 -41.55 -0.58
CA ARG A 101 0.66 -42.86 -0.03
C ARG A 101 -0.28 -43.97 -0.49
N CYS A 102 -1.59 -43.67 -0.54
CA CYS A 102 -2.58 -44.59 -1.12
C CYS A 102 -2.26 -44.89 -2.58
N GLU A 103 -1.86 -43.89 -3.39
CA GLU A 103 -1.44 -44.09 -4.80
C GLU A 103 -0.23 -45.01 -4.93
N GLN A 104 0.78 -44.85 -4.08
CA GLN A 104 2.00 -45.71 -4.11
C GLN A 104 1.68 -47.17 -3.85
N GLU A 105 0.79 -47.48 -2.94
CA GLU A 105 0.38 -48.84 -2.59
C GLU A 105 -0.49 -49.51 -3.66
N LEU A 106 -1.21 -48.73 -4.48
CA LEU A 106 -2.11 -49.21 -5.52
C LEU A 106 -1.41 -49.63 -6.84
N THR A 107 -0.12 -49.41 -7.00
CA THR A 107 0.60 -49.65 -8.27
C THR A 107 0.89 -51.15 -8.58
N GLY A 108 0.35 -52.10 -7.82
CA GLY A 108 0.69 -53.53 -7.90
C GLY A 108 -0.08 -54.38 -8.89
N ASP A 109 -1.31 -54.01 -9.40
CA ASP A 109 -2.13 -54.84 -10.32
C ASP A 109 -2.83 -53.99 -11.40
N ARG A 110 -2.42 -54.18 -12.65
CA ARG A 110 -2.49 -53.14 -13.69
C ARG A 110 -3.80 -52.97 -14.50
N GLU A 111 -4.75 -53.88 -14.52
CA GLU A 111 -5.85 -53.78 -15.49
C GLU A 111 -7.25 -53.51 -14.91
N THR A 112 -7.58 -54.06 -13.77
CA THR A 112 -8.91 -53.88 -13.16
C THR A 112 -8.90 -52.70 -12.18
N VAL A 113 -7.78 -52.51 -11.50
CA VAL A 113 -7.53 -51.44 -10.52
C VAL A 113 -7.46 -50.07 -11.20
N GLY A 114 -6.88 -49.97 -12.40
CA GLY A 114 -6.58 -48.67 -13.04
C GLY A 114 -7.81 -47.80 -13.35
N ARG A 115 -8.97 -48.37 -13.72
CA ARG A 115 -10.18 -47.57 -14.01
C ARG A 115 -10.89 -47.12 -12.75
N VAL A 116 -11.00 -48.00 -11.76
CA VAL A 116 -11.66 -47.69 -10.49
C VAL A 116 -10.85 -46.69 -9.69
N VAL A 117 -9.53 -46.88 -9.68
CA VAL A 117 -8.56 -45.96 -9.06
C VAL A 117 -8.59 -44.60 -9.69
N LEU A 118 -8.58 -44.48 -11.03
CA LEU A 118 -8.68 -43.20 -11.74
C LEU A 118 -10.02 -42.50 -11.45
N LYS A 119 -11.12 -43.23 -11.37
CA LYS A 119 -12.43 -42.68 -10.96
C LYS A 119 -12.39 -42.22 -9.51
N LEU A 120 -11.82 -43.02 -8.59
CA LEU A 120 -11.67 -42.68 -7.19
C LEU A 120 -10.83 -41.39 -7.02
N PHE A 121 -9.65 -41.32 -7.66
CA PHE A 121 -8.81 -40.13 -7.57
C PHE A 121 -9.45 -38.91 -8.21
N SER A 122 -10.16 -39.08 -9.33
CA SER A 122 -10.90 -37.97 -9.91
C SER A 122 -12.06 -37.50 -9.01
N SER A 123 -12.68 -38.40 -8.28
CA SER A 123 -13.76 -38.11 -7.32
C SER A 123 -13.21 -37.53 -6.02
N LEU A 124 -12.13 -38.07 -5.47
CA LEU A 124 -11.40 -37.52 -4.34
C LEU A 124 -10.89 -36.11 -4.67
N ARG A 125 -10.30 -35.91 -5.84
CA ARG A 125 -9.86 -34.59 -6.30
C ARG A 125 -11.01 -33.59 -6.38
N ARG A 126 -12.18 -34.01 -6.88
CA ARG A 126 -13.39 -33.18 -6.91
C ARG A 126 -13.94 -32.96 -5.51
N GLY A 127 -13.97 -33.98 -4.66
CA GLY A 127 -14.39 -33.88 -3.25
C GLY A 127 -13.49 -32.94 -2.44
N VAL A 128 -12.18 -33.01 -2.63
CA VAL A 128 -11.22 -32.06 -2.03
C VAL A 128 -11.42 -30.65 -2.59
N LEU A 129 -11.61 -30.49 -3.90
CA LEU A 129 -11.92 -29.19 -4.49
C LEU A 129 -13.25 -28.62 -3.95
N ALA A 130 -14.29 -29.46 -3.80
CA ALA A 130 -15.56 -29.05 -3.20
C ALA A 130 -15.41 -28.73 -1.70
N ALA A 131 -14.64 -29.52 -0.95
CA ALA A 131 -14.35 -29.26 0.46
C ALA A 131 -13.46 -28.01 0.61
N VAL A 132 -12.52 -27.78 -0.29
CA VAL A 132 -11.71 -26.55 -0.35
C VAL A 132 -12.58 -25.36 -0.75
N SER A 133 -13.47 -25.49 -1.73
CA SER A 133 -14.44 -24.43 -2.06
C SER A 133 -15.39 -24.17 -0.91
N CYS A 134 -15.92 -25.20 -0.26
CA CYS A 134 -16.75 -25.08 0.93
C CYS A 134 -15.94 -24.53 2.13
N ALA A 135 -14.68 -24.92 2.30
CA ALA A 135 -13.78 -24.37 3.32
C ALA A 135 -13.33 -22.93 2.99
N ILE A 136 -13.24 -22.56 1.72
CA ILE A 136 -13.05 -21.19 1.27
C ILE A 136 -14.33 -20.38 1.51
N GLU A 137 -15.50 -20.92 1.15
CA GLU A 137 -16.79 -20.29 1.43
C GLU A 137 -17.07 -20.20 2.95
N LEU A 138 -16.76 -21.24 3.73
CA LEU A 138 -16.84 -21.23 5.19
C LEU A 138 -15.67 -20.46 5.81
N GLY A 139 -14.51 -20.41 5.19
CA GLY A 139 -13.36 -19.58 5.56
C GLY A 139 -13.55 -18.12 5.18
N GLU A 140 -14.25 -17.84 4.07
CA GLU A 140 -14.81 -16.51 3.77
C GLU A 140 -15.91 -16.16 4.78
N GLU A 141 -16.67 -17.10 5.28
CA GLU A 141 -17.61 -16.91 6.38
C GLU A 141 -16.93 -16.83 7.76
N ALA A 142 -15.87 -17.55 8.04
CA ALA A 142 -15.11 -17.45 9.30
C ALA A 142 -14.08 -16.33 9.28
N HIS A 143 -13.69 -15.84 8.09
CA HIS A 143 -12.67 -14.79 7.83
C HIS A 143 -11.56 -14.82 8.86
N ILE A 144 -10.75 -15.87 8.80
CA ILE A 144 -9.47 -15.90 9.49
C ILE A 144 -8.44 -15.37 8.49
N ASP A 145 -7.75 -14.30 8.83
CA ASP A 145 -6.68 -13.75 8.00
C ASP A 145 -5.48 -14.69 7.92
N ALA A 146 -4.48 -14.35 7.09
CA ALA A 146 -3.24 -15.11 6.96
C ALA A 146 -2.47 -15.28 8.28
N ALA A 147 -2.82 -14.53 9.32
CA ALA A 147 -2.24 -14.59 10.67
C ALA A 147 -3.07 -15.42 11.65
N GLY A 148 -4.18 -16.03 11.21
CA GLY A 148 -5.07 -16.86 12.04
C GLY A 148 -6.04 -16.04 12.91
N MET A 149 -6.29 -14.77 12.56
CA MET A 149 -7.20 -13.90 13.29
C MET A 149 -8.59 -13.86 12.64
N PRO A 150 -9.68 -13.78 13.45
CA PRO A 150 -11.02 -13.59 12.91
C PRO A 150 -11.11 -12.23 12.20
N GLY A 151 -11.63 -12.24 10.96
CA GLY A 151 -11.66 -11.09 10.07
C GLY A 151 -12.86 -10.15 10.24
N GLU A 152 -13.01 -9.21 9.30
CA GLU A 152 -14.03 -8.16 9.30
C GLU A 152 -15.47 -8.73 9.36
N LEU A 153 -15.78 -9.83 8.65
CA LEU A 153 -17.11 -10.43 8.73
C LEU A 153 -17.42 -11.01 10.12
N ALA A 154 -16.41 -11.55 10.81
CA ALA A 154 -16.59 -12.00 12.19
C ALA A 154 -16.82 -10.81 13.14
N ALA A 155 -16.15 -9.67 12.90
CA ALA A 155 -16.41 -8.42 13.61
C ALA A 155 -17.85 -7.93 13.39
N LEU A 156 -18.31 -7.92 12.13
CA LEU A 156 -19.68 -7.52 11.78
C LEU A 156 -20.74 -8.42 12.44
N ARG A 157 -20.53 -9.75 12.44
CA ARG A 157 -21.44 -10.68 13.17
C ARG A 157 -21.46 -10.37 14.65
N CYS A 158 -20.28 -10.22 15.27
CA CYS A 158 -20.17 -9.90 16.69
C CYS A 158 -20.92 -8.60 17.03
N LEU A 159 -20.80 -7.56 16.20
CA LEU A 159 -21.53 -6.30 16.37
C LEU A 159 -23.05 -6.48 16.22
N ARG A 160 -23.50 -7.22 15.20
CA ARG A 160 -24.95 -7.50 15.00
C ARG A 160 -25.55 -8.26 16.16
N ASP A 161 -24.84 -9.29 16.68
CA ASP A 161 -25.31 -10.05 17.85
C ASP A 161 -25.46 -9.15 19.09
N MET A 162 -24.50 -8.24 19.31
CA MET A 162 -24.55 -7.28 20.41
C MET A 162 -25.68 -6.25 20.25
N LEU A 163 -25.91 -5.76 19.03
CA LEU A 163 -27.02 -4.86 18.72
C LEU A 163 -28.37 -5.53 18.92
N GLN A 164 -28.52 -6.79 18.49
CA GLN A 164 -29.75 -7.58 18.74
C GLN A 164 -29.99 -7.77 20.25
N ALA A 165 -28.94 -7.89 21.04
CA ALA A 165 -28.99 -7.95 22.49
C ALA A 165 -29.19 -6.56 23.17
N ASN A 166 -29.38 -5.49 22.37
CA ASN A 166 -29.55 -4.11 22.82
C ASN A 166 -28.39 -3.62 23.72
N ARG A 167 -27.16 -4.04 23.43
CA ARG A 167 -25.96 -3.64 24.18
C ARG A 167 -25.34 -2.38 23.57
N GLN A 168 -24.82 -1.51 24.42
CA GLN A 168 -23.99 -0.40 23.95
C GLN A 168 -22.57 -0.90 23.68
N VAL A 169 -22.01 -0.51 22.55
CA VAL A 169 -20.75 -1.06 22.05
C VAL A 169 -19.86 0.06 21.54
N GLY A 170 -18.59 0.04 21.94
CA GLY A 170 -17.55 0.86 21.33
C GLY A 170 -16.83 0.08 20.21
N VAL A 171 -16.44 0.79 19.17
CA VAL A 171 -15.67 0.23 18.06
C VAL A 171 -14.42 1.07 17.86
N LEU A 172 -13.25 0.42 17.80
CA LEU A 172 -12.01 1.08 17.40
C LEU A 172 -11.53 0.51 16.07
N SER A 173 -11.11 1.38 15.17
CA SER A 173 -10.34 1.05 13.98
C SER A 173 -8.92 1.52 14.19
N ILE A 174 -7.94 0.63 14.02
CA ILE A 174 -6.52 0.87 14.29
C ILE A 174 -5.75 0.53 13.02
N SER A 175 -4.87 1.41 12.55
CA SER A 175 -3.99 1.13 11.40
C SER A 175 -2.60 1.70 11.62
N VAL A 176 -1.60 1.00 11.11
CA VAL A 176 -0.20 1.44 11.12
C VAL A 176 0.03 2.47 10.02
N VAL A 177 0.69 3.58 10.38
CA VAL A 177 0.97 4.71 9.48
C VAL A 177 2.32 4.57 8.78
N ASN A 178 3.34 4.07 9.48
CA ASN A 178 4.73 4.00 8.97
C ASN A 178 5.07 2.64 8.34
N ARG A 179 4.18 2.10 7.49
CA ARG A 179 4.38 0.80 6.83
C ARG A 179 5.61 0.74 5.94
N ASP A 180 5.97 1.84 5.30
CA ASP A 180 7.14 1.93 4.42
C ASP A 180 8.43 1.61 5.19
N SER A 181 8.46 1.91 6.49
CA SER A 181 9.56 1.54 7.37
C SER A 181 9.74 0.01 7.54
N PHE A 182 8.76 -0.78 7.07
CA PHE A 182 8.78 -2.25 7.15
C PHE A 182 9.34 -2.93 5.89
N ALA A 183 9.55 -2.19 4.80
CA ALA A 183 10.09 -2.70 3.54
C ALA A 183 11.46 -3.41 3.71
N TYR A 184 12.19 -3.07 4.77
CA TYR A 184 13.51 -3.65 5.08
C TYR A 184 13.46 -4.86 6.03
N LEU A 185 12.26 -5.31 6.42
CA LEU A 185 12.11 -6.45 7.30
C LEU A 185 12.25 -7.77 6.52
N ALA A 186 12.78 -8.78 7.18
CA ALA A 186 12.78 -10.13 6.63
C ALA A 186 11.34 -10.61 6.41
N ALA A 187 11.10 -11.39 5.35
CA ALA A 187 9.76 -11.90 5.02
C ALA A 187 9.11 -12.66 6.20
N SER A 188 9.91 -13.35 7.02
CA SER A 188 9.44 -14.04 8.23
C SER A 188 8.94 -13.08 9.32
N ASP A 189 9.57 -11.91 9.46
CA ASP A 189 9.13 -10.88 10.42
C ASP A 189 7.87 -10.18 9.91
N LEU A 190 7.82 -9.82 8.61
CA LEU A 190 6.65 -9.22 7.98
C LEU A 190 5.40 -10.09 8.10
N GLN A 191 5.54 -11.41 7.89
CA GLN A 191 4.42 -12.34 7.99
C GLN A 191 3.86 -12.46 9.42
N ARG A 192 4.72 -12.33 10.45
CA ARG A 192 4.35 -12.48 11.86
C ARG A 192 3.97 -11.16 12.55
N LEU A 193 4.39 -10.04 12.00
CA LEU A 193 4.18 -8.73 12.60
C LEU A 193 2.69 -8.44 12.87
N PRO A 194 1.74 -8.72 11.97
CA PRO A 194 0.32 -8.45 12.23
C PRO A 194 -0.22 -9.21 13.45
N SER A 195 0.08 -10.51 13.58
CA SER A 195 -0.37 -11.31 14.73
C SER A 195 0.31 -10.91 16.04
N MET A 196 1.58 -10.52 15.99
CA MET A 196 2.29 -10.00 17.16
C MET A 196 1.68 -8.68 17.65
N LEU A 197 1.35 -7.77 16.74
CA LEU A 197 0.70 -6.49 17.08
C LEU A 197 -0.71 -6.73 17.61
N ALA A 198 -1.48 -7.64 17.02
CA ALA A 198 -2.79 -8.01 17.50
C ALA A 198 -2.78 -8.56 18.94
N THR A 199 -1.83 -9.44 19.25
CA THR A 199 -1.66 -9.96 20.61
C THR A 199 -1.33 -8.82 21.59
N ARG A 200 -0.41 -7.93 21.23
CA ARG A 200 -0.07 -6.77 22.06
C ARG A 200 -1.24 -5.82 22.26
N ILE A 201 -2.09 -5.61 21.22
CA ILE A 201 -3.33 -4.84 21.35
C ILE A 201 -4.26 -5.51 22.34
N ALA A 202 -4.49 -6.82 22.20
CA ALA A 202 -5.37 -7.59 23.10
C ALA A 202 -4.88 -7.54 24.56
N ASP A 203 -3.57 -7.60 24.80
CA ASP A 203 -2.97 -7.52 26.15
C ASP A 203 -3.21 -6.17 26.85
N ARG A 204 -3.53 -5.11 26.11
CA ARG A 204 -3.83 -3.77 26.65
C ARG A 204 -5.32 -3.50 26.84
N LEU A 205 -6.15 -4.46 26.48
CA LEU A 205 -7.61 -4.39 26.52
C LEU A 205 -8.18 -5.28 27.63
N ARG A 206 -9.48 -5.13 27.90
CA ARG A 206 -10.18 -5.99 28.88
C ARG A 206 -10.36 -7.40 28.29
N PRO A 207 -10.42 -8.46 29.10
CA PRO A 207 -10.65 -9.82 28.62
C PRO A 207 -11.95 -10.04 27.81
N VAL A 208 -12.93 -9.11 27.98
CA VAL A 208 -14.20 -9.14 27.23
C VAL A 208 -14.14 -8.42 25.89
N ASP A 209 -13.13 -7.59 25.68
CA ASP A 209 -12.90 -6.86 24.45
C ASP A 209 -12.38 -7.82 23.38
N LYS A 210 -12.75 -7.62 22.13
CA LYS A 210 -12.42 -8.52 21.03
C LYS A 210 -11.64 -7.81 19.95
N VAL A 211 -10.59 -8.46 19.45
CA VAL A 211 -9.74 -7.95 18.37
C VAL A 211 -9.98 -8.78 17.12
N PHE A 212 -10.11 -8.12 15.98
CA PHE A 212 -10.36 -8.72 14.68
C PHE A 212 -9.38 -8.12 13.66
N ALA A 213 -9.05 -8.89 12.63
CA ALA A 213 -8.38 -8.37 11.46
C ALA A 213 -9.39 -7.57 10.63
N GLY A 214 -9.04 -6.34 10.28
CA GLY A 214 -9.77 -5.52 9.32
C GLY A 214 -9.23 -5.69 7.91
N ARG A 215 -9.30 -4.60 7.13
CA ARG A 215 -8.66 -4.52 5.82
C ARG A 215 -7.14 -4.55 6.00
N GLU A 216 -6.42 -4.62 4.91
CA GLU A 216 -4.96 -4.78 4.94
C GLU A 216 -4.26 -3.85 5.97
N GLY A 217 -3.65 -4.47 7.01
CA GLY A 217 -2.95 -3.79 8.11
C GLY A 217 -3.85 -2.96 9.04
N GLU A 218 -5.11 -3.29 9.12
CA GLU A 218 -6.07 -2.75 10.08
C GLU A 218 -6.42 -3.78 11.14
N TRP A 219 -6.61 -3.33 12.37
CA TRP A 219 -7.24 -4.09 13.45
C TRP A 219 -8.52 -3.40 13.86
N LEU A 220 -9.56 -4.20 14.05
CA LEU A 220 -10.84 -3.76 14.55
C LEU A 220 -10.99 -4.26 15.99
N VAL A 221 -11.32 -3.36 16.91
CA VAL A 221 -11.55 -3.70 18.32
C VAL A 221 -13.01 -3.42 18.65
N ILE A 222 -13.68 -4.42 19.20
CA ILE A 222 -15.05 -4.32 19.69
C ILE A 222 -15.03 -4.31 21.21
N LEU A 223 -15.57 -3.26 21.80
CA LEU A 223 -15.62 -3.00 23.23
C LEU A 223 -17.08 -3.18 23.71
N PRO A 224 -17.45 -4.33 24.28
CA PRO A 224 -18.79 -4.57 24.78
C PRO A 224 -19.10 -3.77 26.05
N ASP A 225 -20.40 -3.49 26.29
CA ASP A 225 -20.91 -2.86 27.50
C ASP A 225 -20.23 -1.53 27.84
N VAL A 226 -20.18 -0.69 26.85
CA VAL A 226 -19.63 0.67 26.97
C VAL A 226 -20.77 1.62 27.33
N HIS A 227 -20.64 2.31 28.45
CA HIS A 227 -21.67 3.21 28.95
C HIS A 227 -21.28 4.70 28.85
N ALA A 228 -20.06 4.99 28.48
CA ALA A 228 -19.56 6.36 28.32
C ALA A 228 -18.37 6.41 27.34
N MET A 229 -18.22 7.52 26.64
CA MET A 229 -17.10 7.78 25.71
C MET A 229 -15.72 7.66 26.38
N ALA A 230 -15.65 7.83 27.68
CA ALA A 230 -14.41 7.68 28.43
C ALA A 230 -13.78 6.28 28.34
N GLN A 231 -14.61 5.22 28.20
CA GLN A 231 -14.11 3.84 28.15
C GLN A 231 -13.38 3.53 26.84
N PRO A 232 -13.94 3.79 25.63
CA PRO A 232 -13.20 3.64 24.38
C PRO A 232 -12.01 4.59 24.28
N THR A 233 -12.12 5.82 24.81
CA THR A 233 -10.99 6.77 24.87
C THR A 233 -9.82 6.20 25.67
N LEU A 234 -10.10 5.59 26.83
CA LEU A 234 -9.07 4.98 27.67
C LEU A 234 -8.46 3.75 26.97
N ALA A 235 -9.29 2.91 26.34
CA ALA A 235 -8.81 1.76 25.55
C ALA A 235 -7.90 2.21 24.41
N ALA A 236 -8.30 3.25 23.66
CA ALA A 236 -7.49 3.84 22.61
C ALA A 236 -6.18 4.43 23.14
N ALA A 237 -6.20 5.11 24.29
CA ALA A 237 -5.00 5.66 24.91
C ALA A 237 -4.00 4.56 25.32
N HIS A 238 -4.47 3.45 25.90
CA HIS A 238 -3.62 2.30 26.25
C HIS A 238 -2.99 1.65 25.01
N VAL A 239 -3.76 1.52 23.93
CA VAL A 239 -3.26 1.00 22.65
C VAL A 239 -2.26 1.99 22.02
N ALA A 240 -2.56 3.28 22.01
CA ALA A 240 -1.65 4.30 21.49
C ALA A 240 -0.31 4.33 22.25
N GLN A 241 -0.35 4.20 23.59
CA GLN A 241 0.84 4.11 24.41
C GLN A 241 1.70 2.88 24.05
N MET A 242 1.07 1.75 23.78
CA MET A 242 1.78 0.52 23.33
C MET A 242 2.56 0.76 22.02
N PHE A 243 1.99 1.51 21.09
CA PHE A 243 2.66 1.88 19.84
C PHE A 243 3.82 2.87 20.02
N GLY A 244 3.90 3.55 21.16
CA GLY A 244 5.06 4.34 21.58
C GLY A 244 6.26 3.51 22.05
N GLU A 245 6.10 2.20 22.25
CA GLU A 245 7.15 1.29 22.70
C GLU A 245 7.72 0.48 21.52
N PRO A 246 9.06 0.24 21.45
CA PRO A 246 9.64 -0.57 20.40
C PRO A 246 9.05 -2.00 20.36
N VAL A 247 8.82 -2.50 19.17
CA VAL A 247 8.38 -3.87 18.92
C VAL A 247 9.59 -4.73 18.61
N SER A 248 9.86 -5.72 19.47
CA SER A 248 10.95 -6.68 19.25
C SER A 248 10.50 -7.75 18.25
N LEU A 249 11.21 -7.87 17.14
CA LEU A 249 10.96 -8.84 16.08
C LEU A 249 11.60 -10.19 16.40
N PHE A 250 11.18 -11.23 15.70
CA PHE A 250 11.74 -12.57 15.84
C PHE A 250 13.24 -12.63 15.47
N SER A 251 13.66 -11.78 14.53
CA SER A 251 15.08 -11.60 14.15
C SER A 251 15.95 -10.95 15.24
N GLY A 252 15.38 -10.56 16.38
CA GLY A 252 16.08 -9.86 17.46
C GLY A 252 16.25 -8.35 17.24
N ARG A 253 15.76 -7.81 16.11
CA ARG A 253 15.68 -6.36 15.87
C ARG A 253 14.47 -5.77 16.57
N SER A 254 14.53 -4.47 16.86
CA SER A 254 13.37 -3.71 17.35
C SER A 254 13.01 -2.63 16.36
N ILE A 255 11.70 -2.43 16.17
CA ILE A 255 11.15 -1.39 15.29
C ILE A 255 10.19 -0.50 16.06
N MET A 256 10.09 0.76 15.65
CA MET A 256 9.03 1.66 16.10
C MET A 256 7.85 1.54 15.14
N VAL A 257 6.67 1.35 15.71
CA VAL A 257 5.42 1.25 14.95
C VAL A 257 4.53 2.43 15.35
N HIS A 258 4.09 3.21 14.39
CA HIS A 258 3.14 4.31 14.62
C HIS A 258 1.77 3.90 14.11
N ALA A 259 0.74 4.15 14.91
CA ALA A 259 -0.62 3.84 14.53
C ALA A 259 -1.57 5.01 14.76
N THR A 260 -2.62 5.06 13.95
CA THR A 260 -3.76 5.94 14.14
C THR A 260 -4.97 5.12 14.57
N ILE A 261 -5.79 5.69 15.45
CA ILE A 261 -6.95 5.03 16.06
C ILE A 261 -8.16 5.93 15.86
N GLY A 262 -9.23 5.37 15.31
CA GLY A 262 -10.53 6.03 15.24
C GLY A 262 -11.55 5.29 16.08
N ALA A 263 -12.47 6.00 16.71
CA ALA A 263 -13.49 5.44 17.58
C ALA A 263 -14.90 5.82 17.14
N ALA A 264 -15.82 4.88 17.28
CA ALA A 264 -17.26 5.09 17.20
C ALA A 264 -17.99 4.36 18.32
N MET A 265 -19.18 4.82 18.67
CA MET A 265 -20.06 4.21 19.67
C MET A 265 -21.43 3.91 19.07
N LEU A 266 -22.01 2.75 19.43
CA LEU A 266 -23.37 2.40 19.09
C LEU A 266 -24.25 2.47 20.35
N PRO A 267 -25.45 3.02 20.25
CA PRO A 267 -26.12 3.53 19.04
C PRO A 267 -25.85 5.02 18.72
N GLU A 268 -24.95 5.69 19.42
CA GLU A 268 -24.76 7.15 19.35
C GLU A 268 -24.26 7.63 17.98
N HIS A 269 -23.28 6.92 17.41
CA HIS A 269 -22.65 7.30 16.13
C HIS A 269 -23.11 6.45 14.94
N ALA A 270 -23.77 5.30 15.17
CA ALA A 270 -24.28 4.44 14.14
C ALA A 270 -25.40 3.55 14.68
N LEU A 271 -26.33 3.16 13.79
CA LEU A 271 -27.47 2.32 14.14
C LEU A 271 -27.28 0.84 13.74
N ASP A 272 -26.31 0.55 12.92
CA ASP A 272 -25.98 -0.79 12.44
C ASP A 272 -24.48 -1.07 12.48
N ALA A 273 -24.12 -2.35 12.29
CA ALA A 273 -22.74 -2.81 12.41
C ALA A 273 -21.82 -2.26 11.31
N GLU A 274 -22.33 -2.17 10.08
CA GLU A 274 -21.59 -1.69 8.92
C GLU A 274 -21.23 -0.22 9.08
N ASN A 275 -22.21 0.60 9.42
CA ASN A 275 -22.02 2.03 9.66
C ASN A 275 -21.14 2.28 10.90
N ALA A 276 -21.16 1.40 11.90
CA ALA A 276 -20.25 1.53 13.04
C ALA A 276 -18.78 1.34 12.67
N LEU A 277 -18.47 0.30 11.89
CA LEU A 277 -17.10 0.12 11.36
C LEU A 277 -16.71 1.26 10.44
N HIS A 278 -17.62 1.71 9.59
CA HIS A 278 -17.38 2.85 8.71
C HIS A 278 -17.07 4.13 9.51
N SER A 279 -17.88 4.44 10.51
CA SER A 279 -17.68 5.61 11.39
C SER A 279 -16.33 5.57 12.13
N ALA A 280 -15.94 4.39 12.66
CA ALA A 280 -14.64 4.23 13.31
C ALA A 280 -13.47 4.43 12.31
N ARG A 281 -13.61 3.98 11.06
CA ARG A 281 -12.63 4.20 10.00
C ARG A 281 -12.51 5.66 9.59
N LEU A 282 -13.63 6.38 9.49
CA LEU A 282 -13.65 7.81 9.24
C LEU A 282 -12.92 8.59 10.33
N ALA A 283 -13.18 8.27 11.59
CA ALA A 283 -12.49 8.86 12.71
C ALA A 283 -10.98 8.58 12.68
N ARG A 284 -10.58 7.34 12.30
CA ARG A 284 -9.17 6.99 12.15
C ARG A 284 -8.49 7.78 11.03
N TRP A 285 -9.17 7.94 9.90
CA TRP A 285 -8.69 8.78 8.81
C TRP A 285 -8.49 10.24 9.25
N GLU A 286 -9.45 10.80 10.00
CA GLU A 286 -9.35 12.14 10.58
C GLU A 286 -8.13 12.27 11.51
N ALA A 287 -7.89 11.27 12.37
CA ALA A 287 -6.72 11.24 13.22
C ALA A 287 -5.42 11.30 12.40
N GLY A 288 -5.35 10.52 11.31
CA GLY A 288 -4.21 10.50 10.41
C GLY A 288 -3.98 11.85 9.70
N SER A 289 -5.04 12.43 9.14
CA SER A 289 -4.97 13.71 8.42
C SER A 289 -4.51 14.87 9.30
N LYS A 290 -4.91 14.86 10.57
CA LYS A 290 -4.50 15.85 11.58
C LYS A 290 -3.20 15.50 12.30
N ARG A 291 -2.52 14.43 11.92
CA ARG A 291 -1.32 13.90 12.59
C ARG A 291 -1.52 13.65 14.08
N GLN A 292 -2.70 13.17 14.44
CA GLN A 292 -3.08 12.77 15.80
C GLN A 292 -3.10 11.24 15.91
N SER A 293 -2.85 10.69 17.08
CA SER A 293 -2.91 9.25 17.31
C SER A 293 -4.34 8.72 17.48
N PHE A 294 -5.32 9.61 17.76
CA PHE A 294 -6.70 9.24 18.07
C PHE A 294 -7.70 10.32 17.67
N ALA A 295 -8.86 9.91 17.16
CA ALA A 295 -10.02 10.76 16.96
C ALA A 295 -11.33 10.00 17.23
N TRP A 296 -12.37 10.74 17.60
CA TRP A 296 -13.75 10.27 17.64
C TRP A 296 -14.44 10.53 16.31
N PHE A 297 -15.41 9.68 15.98
CA PHE A 297 -16.30 9.95 14.86
C PHE A 297 -17.15 11.20 15.15
N ASP A 298 -17.25 12.07 14.17
CA ASP A 298 -18.17 13.18 14.10
C ASP A 298 -18.95 13.09 12.79
N SER A 299 -20.24 13.41 12.80
CA SER A 299 -21.11 13.31 11.62
C SER A 299 -20.67 14.20 10.46
N SER A 300 -19.94 15.29 10.72
CA SER A 300 -19.33 16.14 9.67
C SER A 300 -18.28 15.39 8.84
N LEU A 301 -17.58 14.39 9.43
CA LEU A 301 -16.55 13.60 8.75
C LEU A 301 -17.09 12.75 7.60
N SER A 302 -18.37 12.38 7.64
CA SER A 302 -18.96 11.56 6.59
C SER A 302 -19.08 12.32 5.25
N ALA A 303 -19.33 13.62 5.28
CA ALA A 303 -19.38 14.47 4.08
C ALA A 303 -17.98 14.67 3.49
N ASP A 304 -16.99 14.97 4.33
CA ASP A 304 -15.60 15.16 3.92
C ASP A 304 -15.02 13.87 3.34
N TRP A 305 -15.35 12.72 3.94
CA TRP A 305 -14.92 11.41 3.44
C TRP A 305 -15.58 11.04 2.11
N GLN A 306 -16.89 11.28 1.95
CA GLN A 306 -17.56 11.05 0.67
C GLN A 306 -16.95 11.90 -0.43
N GLN A 307 -16.64 13.15 -0.14
CA GLN A 307 -15.94 14.02 -1.07
C GLN A 307 -14.56 13.45 -1.43
N ARG A 308 -13.76 13.04 -0.44
CA ARG A 308 -12.46 12.42 -0.69
C ARG A 308 -12.56 11.11 -1.47
N TYR A 309 -13.52 10.24 -1.13
CA TYR A 309 -13.75 9.00 -1.88
C TYR A 309 -14.07 9.27 -3.35
N HIS A 310 -14.95 10.21 -3.63
CA HIS A 310 -15.26 10.63 -5.01
C HIS A 310 -14.04 11.25 -5.70
N GLN A 311 -13.22 12.01 -4.99
CA GLN A 311 -11.96 12.54 -5.53
C GLN A 311 -10.97 11.44 -5.88
N VAL A 312 -10.80 10.44 -5.03
CA VAL A 312 -9.92 9.27 -5.28
C VAL A 312 -10.39 8.49 -6.50
N GLU A 313 -11.69 8.22 -6.61
CA GLU A 313 -12.27 7.53 -7.77
C GLU A 313 -12.09 8.35 -9.07
N ALA A 314 -12.35 9.66 -9.02
CA ALA A 314 -12.14 10.56 -10.14
C ALA A 314 -10.66 10.65 -10.54
N LEU A 315 -9.74 10.66 -9.57
CA LEU A 315 -8.30 10.64 -9.83
C LEU A 315 -7.86 9.33 -10.51
N HIS A 316 -8.39 8.20 -10.07
CA HIS A 316 -8.12 6.91 -10.73
C HIS A 316 -8.57 6.92 -12.20
N GLN A 317 -9.77 7.44 -12.47
CA GLN A 317 -10.25 7.60 -13.83
C GLN A 317 -9.38 8.57 -14.64
N ALA A 318 -8.97 9.69 -14.02
CA ALA A 318 -8.10 10.68 -14.65
C ALA A 318 -6.72 10.09 -15.04
N LEU A 319 -6.15 9.24 -14.20
CA LEU A 319 -4.91 8.50 -14.50
C LEU A 319 -5.10 7.53 -15.67
N GLN A 320 -6.20 6.77 -15.69
CA GLN A 320 -6.49 5.81 -16.76
C GLN A 320 -6.79 6.48 -18.10
N GLN A 321 -7.47 7.64 -18.08
CA GLN A 321 -7.85 8.41 -19.27
C GLN A 321 -6.80 9.45 -19.67
N GLU A 322 -5.69 9.56 -18.93
CA GLU A 322 -4.63 10.55 -19.15
C GLU A 322 -5.10 12.00 -19.14
N THR A 323 -6.07 12.33 -18.29
CA THR A 323 -6.65 13.69 -18.18
C THR A 323 -5.98 14.55 -17.11
N LEU A 324 -4.93 14.06 -16.45
CA LEU A 324 -4.05 14.90 -15.64
C LEU A 324 -3.29 15.89 -16.53
N GLU A 325 -2.96 17.03 -15.98
CA GLU A 325 -2.27 18.10 -16.71
C GLU A 325 -0.87 18.37 -16.13
N LEU A 326 0.07 18.73 -17.00
CA LEU A 326 1.34 19.35 -16.60
C LEU A 326 1.30 20.83 -16.96
N HIS A 327 1.48 21.69 -15.96
CA HIS A 327 1.75 23.10 -16.18
C HIS A 327 3.26 23.35 -16.21
N VAL A 328 3.65 24.29 -17.04
CA VAL A 328 5.06 24.64 -17.30
C VAL A 328 5.38 25.94 -16.57
N GLN A 329 6.39 25.93 -15.69
CA GLN A 329 6.88 27.13 -15.03
C GLN A 329 8.30 27.45 -15.49
N PRO A 330 8.56 28.67 -16.01
CA PRO A 330 9.87 29.02 -16.55
C PRO A 330 10.93 29.14 -15.47
N GLN A 331 12.13 28.65 -15.81
CA GLN A 331 13.39 28.87 -15.10
C GLN A 331 14.25 29.83 -15.93
N VAL A 332 14.72 30.90 -15.30
CA VAL A 332 15.41 31.98 -16.00
C VAL A 332 16.79 32.26 -15.41
N GLU A 333 17.70 32.73 -16.26
CA GLU A 333 18.90 33.38 -15.79
C GLU A 333 18.55 34.69 -15.11
N LEU A 334 18.98 34.87 -13.87
CA LEU A 334 18.64 36.05 -13.07
C LEU A 334 19.21 37.36 -13.65
N ASP A 335 20.34 37.30 -14.33
CA ASP A 335 21.00 38.46 -14.92
C ASP A 335 20.29 38.95 -16.18
N SER A 336 20.12 38.04 -17.15
CA SER A 336 19.58 38.38 -18.48
C SER A 336 18.04 38.32 -18.55
N GLY A 337 17.43 37.58 -17.67
CA GLY A 337 16.00 37.19 -17.73
C GLY A 337 15.67 36.16 -18.82
N ARG A 338 16.71 35.58 -19.47
CA ARG A 338 16.54 34.56 -20.50
C ARG A 338 16.03 33.26 -19.91
N CYS A 339 15.03 32.67 -20.57
CA CYS A 339 14.51 31.37 -20.17
C CYS A 339 15.45 30.25 -20.62
N THR A 340 16.00 29.51 -19.67
CA THR A 340 16.96 28.41 -19.93
C THR A 340 16.41 27.05 -19.65
N GLY A 341 15.34 26.96 -18.88
CA GLY A 341 14.65 25.74 -18.54
C GLY A 341 13.20 25.99 -18.13
N ALA A 342 12.49 24.93 -17.82
CA ALA A 342 11.17 25.01 -17.24
C ALA A 342 10.85 23.76 -16.41
N GLU A 343 10.14 23.94 -15.32
CA GLU A 343 9.64 22.85 -14.46
C GLU A 343 8.23 22.44 -14.87
N LEU A 344 8.02 21.13 -14.94
CA LEU A 344 6.74 20.50 -15.22
C LEU A 344 6.04 20.14 -13.92
N LEU A 345 4.96 20.82 -13.65
CA LEU A 345 4.23 20.77 -12.38
C LEU A 345 2.87 20.11 -12.57
N LEU A 346 2.63 19.02 -11.83
CA LEU A 346 1.33 18.33 -11.83
C LEU A 346 0.19 19.28 -11.48
N ARG A 347 -0.88 19.18 -12.26
CA ARG A 347 -2.15 19.88 -12.03
C ARG A 347 -3.31 18.91 -12.21
N TRP A 348 -4.22 18.93 -11.28
CA TRP A 348 -5.47 18.19 -11.39
C TRP A 348 -6.61 18.95 -10.75
N ARG A 349 -7.77 18.92 -11.41
CA ARG A 349 -9.00 19.50 -10.88
C ARG A 349 -9.80 18.42 -10.19
N GLY A 350 -10.15 18.67 -8.93
CA GLY A 350 -11.04 17.79 -8.19
C GLY A 350 -12.45 17.73 -8.77
N THR A 351 -13.29 16.93 -8.17
CA THR A 351 -14.70 16.74 -8.58
C THR A 351 -15.53 18.00 -8.49
N ASP A 352 -15.12 18.97 -7.68
CA ASP A 352 -15.71 20.31 -7.55
C ASP A 352 -15.18 21.32 -8.59
N GLY A 353 -14.24 20.89 -9.47
CA GLY A 353 -13.59 21.74 -10.47
C GLY A 353 -12.47 22.63 -9.93
N ALA A 354 -12.19 22.62 -8.63
CA ALA A 354 -11.09 23.34 -8.03
C ALA A 354 -9.74 22.64 -8.25
N TRP A 355 -8.66 23.41 -8.33
CA TRP A 355 -7.32 22.85 -8.37
C TRP A 355 -6.95 22.26 -7.00
N LEU A 356 -6.56 21.00 -6.95
CA LEU A 356 -5.96 20.41 -5.77
C LEU A 356 -4.46 20.74 -5.71
N ALA A 357 -3.95 20.84 -4.47
CA ALA A 357 -2.52 20.97 -4.26
C ALA A 357 -1.81 19.71 -4.80
N PRO A 358 -0.70 19.84 -5.55
CA PRO A 358 0.03 18.70 -6.11
C PRO A 358 0.36 17.62 -5.06
N GLN A 359 0.78 18.01 -3.86
CA GLN A 359 1.09 17.08 -2.78
C GLN A 359 -0.13 16.23 -2.39
N THR A 360 -1.32 16.83 -2.30
CA THR A 360 -2.57 16.08 -2.01
C THR A 360 -2.86 15.02 -3.07
N VAL A 361 -2.59 15.34 -4.34
CA VAL A 361 -2.76 14.39 -5.45
C VAL A 361 -1.75 13.26 -5.37
N ILE A 362 -0.49 13.57 -5.09
CA ILE A 362 0.59 12.57 -4.91
C ILE A 362 0.28 11.66 -3.72
N ASP A 363 -0.13 12.23 -2.57
CA ASP A 363 -0.51 11.44 -1.39
C ASP A 363 -1.63 10.44 -1.73
N MET A 364 -2.66 10.87 -2.47
CA MET A 364 -3.74 9.98 -2.92
C MET A 364 -3.23 8.88 -3.86
N ILE A 365 -2.29 9.17 -4.75
CA ILE A 365 -1.67 8.19 -5.66
C ILE A 365 -0.88 7.15 -4.87
N GLU A 366 -0.07 7.57 -3.91
CA GLU A 366 0.74 6.70 -3.07
C GLU A 366 -0.11 5.83 -2.14
N GLU A 367 -1.10 6.42 -1.45
CA GLU A 367 -2.03 5.71 -0.57
C GLU A 367 -2.80 4.59 -1.28
N ASN A 368 -3.07 4.75 -2.59
CA ASN A 368 -3.82 3.78 -3.39
C ASN A 368 -2.94 2.86 -4.25
N GLY A 369 -1.62 2.97 -4.16
CA GLY A 369 -0.68 2.09 -4.87
C GLY A 369 -0.61 2.35 -6.39
N TRP A 370 -0.99 3.55 -6.86
CA TRP A 370 -1.00 3.90 -8.30
C TRP A 370 0.30 4.54 -8.77
N ARG A 371 1.34 4.53 -7.96
CA ARG A 371 2.62 5.17 -8.23
C ARG A 371 3.19 4.80 -9.60
N THR A 372 3.33 3.51 -9.91
CA THR A 372 3.91 3.06 -11.18
C THR A 372 3.14 3.59 -12.40
N THR A 373 1.80 3.61 -12.32
CA THR A 373 0.94 4.17 -13.36
C THR A 373 1.14 5.67 -13.50
N TYR A 374 1.27 6.38 -12.37
CA TYR A 374 1.53 7.82 -12.35
C TYR A 374 2.91 8.16 -12.92
N THR A 375 3.97 7.49 -12.50
CA THR A 375 5.33 7.74 -12.97
C THR A 375 5.44 7.50 -14.48
N ASP A 376 4.80 6.43 -14.99
CA ASP A 376 4.73 6.20 -16.43
C ASP A 376 3.94 7.28 -17.18
N TRP A 377 2.81 7.73 -16.64
CA TRP A 377 2.05 8.85 -17.17
C TRP A 377 2.89 10.13 -17.18
N LEU A 378 3.56 10.45 -16.07
CA LEU A 378 4.39 11.65 -15.93
C LEU A 378 5.50 11.70 -16.98
N MET A 379 6.22 10.60 -17.17
CA MET A 379 7.26 10.49 -18.20
C MET A 379 6.69 10.70 -19.60
N ARG A 380 5.55 10.07 -19.93
CA ARG A 380 4.90 10.25 -21.24
C ARG A 380 4.43 11.69 -21.45
N ALA A 381 3.86 12.30 -20.43
CA ALA A 381 3.44 13.70 -20.49
C ALA A 381 4.63 14.66 -20.65
N ALA A 382 5.75 14.41 -19.94
CA ALA A 382 6.98 15.19 -20.09
C ALA A 382 7.58 15.07 -21.50
N MET A 383 7.60 13.85 -22.07
CA MET A 383 8.06 13.64 -23.46
C MET A 383 7.17 14.34 -24.48
N ARG A 384 5.84 14.30 -24.28
CA ARG A 384 4.87 15.02 -25.12
C ARG A 384 5.13 16.52 -25.10
N THR A 385 5.25 17.09 -23.90
CA THR A 385 5.55 18.53 -23.74
C THR A 385 6.88 18.92 -24.40
N ALA A 386 7.92 18.10 -24.24
CA ALA A 386 9.20 18.34 -24.91
C ALA A 386 9.06 18.33 -26.45
N SER A 387 8.32 17.36 -27.00
CA SER A 387 8.05 17.27 -28.44
C SER A 387 7.25 18.46 -28.96
N GLU A 388 6.25 18.92 -28.21
CA GLU A 388 5.44 20.11 -28.58
C GLU A 388 6.29 21.38 -28.60
N LEU A 389 7.19 21.55 -27.65
CA LEU A 389 8.15 22.67 -27.61
C LEU A 389 9.15 22.60 -28.76
N ASP A 390 9.68 21.42 -29.05
CA ASP A 390 10.63 21.21 -30.16
C ASP A 390 9.97 21.50 -31.53
N ALA A 391 8.68 21.14 -31.70
CA ALA A 391 7.94 21.41 -32.92
C ALA A 391 7.82 22.91 -33.25
N VAL A 392 7.91 23.78 -32.21
CA VAL A 392 7.87 25.25 -32.37
C VAL A 392 9.24 25.92 -32.20
N GLY A 393 10.31 25.11 -32.16
CA GLY A 393 11.71 25.56 -32.10
C GLY A 393 12.20 25.98 -30.71
N ILE A 394 11.53 25.55 -29.63
CA ILE A 394 11.91 25.84 -28.24
C ILE A 394 12.65 24.65 -27.64
N GLY A 395 14.00 24.74 -27.65
CA GLY A 395 14.91 23.66 -27.24
C GLY A 395 15.43 23.80 -25.79
N ILE A 396 14.63 24.24 -24.82
CA ILE A 396 15.04 24.42 -23.41
C ILE A 396 15.03 23.11 -22.60
N GLY A 397 15.77 23.03 -21.50
CA GLY A 397 15.68 21.94 -20.52
C GLY A 397 14.31 21.86 -19.84
N LEU A 398 13.83 20.67 -19.56
CA LEU A 398 12.61 20.45 -18.79
C LEU A 398 12.93 19.67 -17.53
N SER A 399 12.39 20.08 -16.40
CA SER A 399 12.54 19.34 -15.16
C SER A 399 11.18 18.81 -14.65
N PHE A 400 11.21 17.69 -13.94
CA PHE A 400 10.06 17.12 -13.27
C PHE A 400 10.45 16.33 -12.03
N ASN A 401 9.54 16.29 -11.08
CA ASN A 401 9.73 15.69 -9.78
C ASN A 401 9.57 14.17 -9.80
N LEU A 402 10.49 13.46 -9.13
CA LEU A 402 10.39 12.04 -8.80
C LEU A 402 10.06 11.87 -7.32
N THR A 403 9.26 10.86 -6.99
CA THR A 403 8.89 10.56 -5.61
C THR A 403 9.99 9.77 -4.89
N VAL A 404 9.92 9.74 -3.55
CA VAL A 404 10.78 8.91 -2.71
C VAL A 404 10.75 7.44 -3.15
N ALA A 405 9.56 6.95 -3.49
CA ALA A 405 9.36 5.57 -3.87
C ALA A 405 9.90 5.24 -5.28
N ASP A 406 10.06 6.23 -6.15
CA ASP A 406 10.72 6.05 -7.46
C ASP A 406 12.23 5.78 -7.28
N MET A 407 12.84 6.32 -6.22
CA MET A 407 14.27 6.16 -5.95
C MET A 407 14.67 4.80 -5.38
N VAL A 408 13.72 3.92 -5.09
CA VAL A 408 13.98 2.52 -4.72
C VAL A 408 13.49 1.54 -5.79
N ASP A 409 12.93 2.03 -6.88
CA ASP A 409 12.44 1.25 -8.01
C ASP A 409 13.58 0.99 -9.02
N GLU A 410 14.09 -0.24 -9.05
CA GLU A 410 15.20 -0.64 -9.93
C GLU A 410 14.84 -0.61 -11.42
N ASP A 411 13.55 -0.63 -11.76
CA ASP A 411 13.04 -0.61 -13.13
C ASP A 411 12.86 0.82 -13.69
N LEU A 412 12.91 1.85 -12.83
CA LEU A 412 12.75 3.25 -13.23
C LEU A 412 13.70 3.69 -14.36
N PRO A 413 15.04 3.39 -14.31
CA PRO A 413 15.94 3.78 -15.38
C PRO A 413 15.62 3.11 -16.72
N GLU A 414 15.20 1.85 -16.72
CA GLU A 414 14.78 1.13 -17.92
C GLU A 414 13.50 1.73 -18.52
N LEU A 415 12.53 2.04 -17.67
CA LEU A 415 11.29 2.70 -18.11
C LEU A 415 11.61 4.04 -18.78
N LEU A 416 12.44 4.87 -18.15
CA LEU A 416 12.85 6.15 -18.72
C LEU A 416 13.61 5.96 -20.04
N ALA A 417 14.55 5.00 -20.12
CA ALA A 417 15.29 4.71 -21.34
C ALA A 417 14.36 4.34 -22.50
N GLN A 418 13.35 3.50 -22.24
CA GLN A 418 12.33 3.13 -23.23
C GLN A 418 11.53 4.35 -23.71
N ARG A 419 11.15 5.25 -22.79
CA ARG A 419 10.41 6.47 -23.15
C ARG A 419 11.27 7.42 -23.99
N LEU A 420 12.51 7.68 -23.58
CA LEU A 420 13.45 8.49 -24.35
C LEU A 420 13.67 7.96 -25.77
N ALA A 421 13.85 6.63 -25.91
CA ALA A 421 14.03 5.99 -27.19
C ALA A 421 12.76 6.06 -28.07
N THR A 422 11.59 5.86 -27.48
CA THR A 422 10.30 5.90 -28.20
C THR A 422 10.03 7.28 -28.78
N TRP A 423 10.31 8.33 -28.02
CA TRP A 423 10.10 9.71 -28.44
C TRP A 423 11.30 10.32 -29.17
N GLN A 424 12.43 9.61 -29.26
CA GLN A 424 13.68 10.06 -29.87
C GLN A 424 14.21 11.38 -29.26
N ILE A 425 13.98 11.57 -27.94
CA ILE A 425 14.43 12.75 -27.20
C ILE A 425 15.67 12.37 -26.40
N PRO A 426 16.75 13.17 -26.46
CA PRO A 426 17.96 12.89 -25.70
C PRO A 426 17.75 13.14 -24.20
N GLY A 427 18.37 12.31 -23.34
CA GLY A 427 18.24 12.43 -21.88
C GLY A 427 18.65 13.80 -21.32
N GLN A 428 19.61 14.48 -21.97
CA GLN A 428 20.07 15.83 -21.60
C GLN A 428 18.95 16.89 -21.63
N ARG A 429 17.82 16.56 -22.28
CA ARG A 429 16.64 17.41 -22.30
C ARG A 429 15.97 17.50 -20.95
N PHE A 430 16.19 16.50 -20.06
CA PHE A 430 15.48 16.37 -18.80
C PHE A 430 16.41 16.50 -17.59
N THR A 431 15.91 17.25 -16.60
CA THR A 431 16.41 17.29 -15.23
C THR A 431 15.41 16.60 -14.33
N LEU A 432 15.85 15.58 -13.59
CA LEU A 432 15.01 14.84 -12.65
C LEU A 432 15.23 15.43 -11.26
N GLU A 433 14.16 15.88 -10.63
CA GLU A 433 14.21 16.55 -9.33
C GLU A 433 13.90 15.55 -8.21
N LEU A 434 14.71 15.57 -7.16
CA LEU A 434 14.70 14.63 -6.06
C LEU A 434 14.71 15.40 -4.75
N THR A 435 13.78 15.12 -3.85
CA THR A 435 13.83 15.74 -2.52
C THR A 435 14.95 15.13 -1.66
N GLU A 436 15.43 15.90 -0.69
CA GLU A 436 16.44 15.43 0.27
C GLU A 436 16.01 14.12 0.98
N SER A 437 14.74 14.01 1.34
CA SER A 437 14.18 12.83 1.98
C SER A 437 14.23 11.58 1.10
N ALA A 438 14.09 11.73 -0.21
CA ALA A 438 14.14 10.60 -1.16
C ALA A 438 15.49 9.90 -1.16
N LEU A 439 16.56 10.64 -0.88
CA LEU A 439 17.93 10.13 -0.86
C LEU A 439 18.29 9.35 0.43
N MET A 440 17.48 9.46 1.47
CA MET A 440 17.79 8.90 2.80
C MET A 440 17.20 7.51 3.03
N VAL A 441 16.25 7.05 2.18
CA VAL A 441 15.53 5.77 2.37
C VAL A 441 16.43 4.56 2.12
N ASP A 442 17.12 4.51 0.98
CA ASP A 442 18.09 3.47 0.65
C ASP A 442 19.25 4.10 -0.14
N ARG A 443 20.33 4.40 0.56
CA ARG A 443 21.47 5.12 -0.01
C ARG A 443 22.16 4.39 -1.16
N GLU A 444 22.33 3.07 -1.04
CA GLU A 444 23.04 2.28 -2.04
C GLU A 444 22.20 2.13 -3.31
N LYS A 445 20.93 1.80 -3.16
CA LYS A 445 19.98 1.69 -4.29
C LYS A 445 19.77 3.04 -4.96
N GLY A 446 19.50 4.08 -4.18
CA GLY A 446 19.31 5.43 -4.72
C GLY A 446 20.52 5.89 -5.55
N LEU A 447 21.75 5.66 -5.06
CA LEU A 447 22.97 6.02 -5.78
C LEU A 447 23.16 5.22 -7.08
N ALA A 448 22.79 3.93 -7.07
CA ALA A 448 22.81 3.09 -8.26
C ALA A 448 21.80 3.58 -9.31
N ILE A 449 20.57 3.89 -8.91
CA ILE A 449 19.52 4.44 -9.78
C ILE A 449 19.94 5.78 -10.35
N MET A 450 20.41 6.72 -9.52
CA MET A 450 20.92 8.03 -9.97
C MET A 450 22.04 7.88 -11.00
N SER A 451 22.97 6.97 -10.77
CA SER A 451 24.09 6.71 -11.69
C SER A 451 23.60 6.20 -13.04
N ARG A 452 22.59 5.33 -13.07
CA ARG A 452 21.96 4.83 -14.31
C ARG A 452 21.19 5.93 -15.04
N LEU A 453 20.44 6.78 -14.33
CA LEU A 453 19.75 7.94 -14.90
C LEU A 453 20.75 8.93 -15.53
N ARG A 454 21.90 9.15 -14.89
CA ARG A 454 23.01 9.96 -15.44
C ARG A 454 23.61 9.34 -16.72
N GLN A 455 23.73 8.00 -16.77
CA GLN A 455 24.22 7.32 -17.98
C GLN A 455 23.28 7.47 -19.17
N LEU A 456 21.96 7.63 -18.92
CA LEU A 456 20.98 7.99 -19.95
C LEU A 456 21.13 9.44 -20.45
N GLY A 457 22.02 10.22 -19.82
CA GLY A 457 22.28 11.62 -20.12
C GLY A 457 21.43 12.62 -19.34
N CYS A 458 20.51 12.16 -18.49
CA CYS A 458 19.68 13.07 -17.70
C CYS A 458 20.49 13.87 -16.69
N ARG A 459 20.05 15.08 -16.38
CA ARG A 459 20.55 15.87 -15.26
C ARG A 459 19.77 15.49 -14.00
N LEU A 460 20.37 15.70 -12.85
CA LEU A 460 19.73 15.48 -11.55
C LEU A 460 19.78 16.77 -10.74
N ALA A 461 18.67 17.13 -10.13
CA ALA A 461 18.55 18.27 -9.23
C ALA A 461 18.13 17.79 -7.83
N LEU A 462 18.66 18.44 -6.81
CA LEU A 462 18.25 18.25 -5.42
C LEU A 462 17.26 19.35 -5.07
N ASP A 463 16.03 18.95 -4.75
CA ASP A 463 14.93 19.85 -4.44
C ASP A 463 14.74 20.06 -2.93
N ASP A 464 14.11 21.17 -2.55
CA ASP A 464 13.83 21.59 -1.16
C ASP A 464 15.07 21.62 -0.24
N PHE A 465 16.25 21.92 -0.79
CA PHE A 465 17.50 21.83 -0.04
C PHE A 465 17.58 22.85 1.09
N GLY A 466 17.92 22.34 2.28
CA GLY A 466 18.07 23.12 3.52
C GLY A 466 16.91 22.99 4.49
N THR A 467 15.83 22.28 4.12
CA THR A 467 14.69 22.02 5.00
C THR A 467 14.86 20.74 5.84
N GLY A 468 15.84 19.87 5.48
CA GLY A 468 16.11 18.58 6.08
C GLY A 468 17.47 18.44 6.76
N TYR A 469 17.88 17.21 7.06
CA TYR A 469 19.14 16.85 7.73
C TYR A 469 20.13 16.19 6.76
N SER A 470 20.54 16.86 5.69
CA SER A 470 21.56 16.30 4.80
C SER A 470 22.95 16.25 5.46
N SER A 471 23.57 15.08 5.42
CA SER A 471 24.99 14.98 5.71
C SER A 471 25.79 15.51 4.52
N LEU A 472 26.54 16.59 4.71
CA LEU A 472 27.42 17.17 3.68
C LEU A 472 28.35 16.13 3.03
N SER A 473 28.82 15.14 3.80
CA SER A 473 29.65 14.05 3.27
C SER A 473 28.92 13.18 2.26
N TYR A 474 27.59 13.06 2.39
CA TYR A 474 26.77 12.31 1.45
C TYR A 474 26.51 13.12 0.18
N LEU A 475 26.17 14.39 0.31
CA LEU A 475 25.96 15.29 -0.84
C LEU A 475 27.14 15.28 -1.83
N VAL A 476 28.37 15.30 -1.33
CA VAL A 476 29.60 15.25 -2.15
C VAL A 476 29.68 13.98 -3.02
N SER A 477 29.06 12.88 -2.59
CA SER A 477 29.07 11.60 -3.32
C SER A 477 27.95 11.47 -4.36
N LEU A 478 26.98 12.38 -4.36
CA LEU A 478 25.82 12.31 -5.25
C LEU A 478 26.15 12.87 -6.64
N PRO A 479 25.70 12.20 -7.71
CA PRO A 479 25.91 12.66 -9.10
C PRO A 479 24.92 13.78 -9.50
N ILE A 480 24.79 14.82 -8.66
CA ILE A 480 23.83 15.92 -8.81
C ILE A 480 24.44 17.05 -9.62
N ASN A 481 23.65 17.72 -10.44
CA ASN A 481 24.03 18.84 -11.28
C ASN A 481 23.54 20.19 -10.75
N GLU A 482 22.45 20.17 -9.96
CA GLU A 482 21.73 21.38 -9.59
C GLU A 482 21.20 21.25 -8.16
N ILE A 483 21.23 22.36 -7.42
CA ILE A 483 20.62 22.48 -6.09
C ILE A 483 19.56 23.57 -6.18
N LYS A 484 18.31 23.22 -5.85
CA LYS A 484 17.18 24.15 -5.76
C LYS A 484 17.12 24.67 -4.33
N ILE A 485 17.13 25.99 -4.17
CA ILE A 485 17.03 26.66 -2.89
C ILE A 485 15.56 26.84 -2.59
N ASP A 486 15.09 26.22 -1.51
CA ASP A 486 13.66 26.22 -1.15
C ASP A 486 13.10 27.64 -1.01
N ARG A 487 11.88 27.80 -1.50
CA ARG A 487 11.11 29.04 -1.50
C ARG A 487 11.05 29.71 -0.12
N SER A 488 10.96 28.95 0.98
CA SER A 488 10.82 29.51 2.34
C SER A 488 12.02 30.37 2.71
N PHE A 489 13.24 29.97 2.33
CA PHE A 489 14.44 30.76 2.57
C PHE A 489 14.53 31.99 1.68
N VAL A 490 14.15 31.86 0.40
CA VAL A 490 14.14 32.97 -0.56
C VAL A 490 13.12 34.04 -0.14
N MET A 491 11.94 33.63 0.32
CA MET A 491 10.93 34.58 0.81
C MET A 491 11.36 35.27 2.10
N ALA A 492 11.97 34.55 3.03
CA ALA A 492 12.32 35.07 4.33
C ALA A 492 13.68 35.80 4.37
N MET A 493 14.44 35.88 3.24
CA MET A 493 15.82 36.38 3.26
C MET A 493 15.98 37.86 3.69
N PHE A 494 14.92 38.66 3.58
CA PHE A 494 14.94 40.06 4.04
C PHE A 494 14.39 40.23 5.47
N ASP A 495 13.64 39.26 5.96
CA ASP A 495 13.02 39.31 7.30
C ASP A 495 13.87 38.55 8.33
N SER A 496 14.77 37.66 7.88
CA SER A 496 15.61 36.81 8.71
C SER A 496 17.06 36.80 8.22
N ALA A 497 17.97 37.29 9.09
CA ALA A 497 19.40 37.20 8.82
C ALA A 497 19.90 35.75 8.71
N ASP A 498 19.25 34.81 9.39
CA ASP A 498 19.57 33.38 9.31
C ASP A 498 19.14 32.80 7.97
N SER A 499 17.97 33.18 7.43
CA SER A 499 17.53 32.76 6.10
C SER A 499 18.48 33.29 5.01
N LEU A 500 18.93 34.53 5.10
CA LEU A 500 19.92 35.08 4.19
C LEU A 500 21.24 34.32 4.23
N ARG A 501 21.71 33.95 5.44
CA ARG A 501 22.93 33.13 5.60
C ARG A 501 22.76 31.73 4.99
N VAL A 502 21.59 31.11 5.18
CA VAL A 502 21.28 29.80 4.58
C VAL A 502 21.37 29.91 3.06
N VAL A 503 20.69 30.89 2.45
CA VAL A 503 20.74 31.11 0.99
C VAL A 503 22.19 31.28 0.52
N SER A 504 22.97 32.18 1.18
CA SER A 504 24.40 32.39 0.85
C SER A 504 25.20 31.10 0.96
N THR A 505 25.03 30.35 2.04
CA THR A 505 25.73 29.09 2.28
C THR A 505 25.42 28.04 1.21
N ILE A 506 24.14 27.92 0.80
CA ILE A 506 23.73 26.99 -0.26
C ILE A 506 24.34 27.38 -1.60
N VAL A 507 24.36 28.69 -1.95
CA VAL A 507 24.94 29.16 -3.19
C VAL A 507 26.44 28.89 -3.22
N ASP A 508 27.15 29.16 -2.12
CA ASP A 508 28.59 28.90 -2.01
C ASP A 508 28.89 27.39 -2.09
N LEU A 509 28.14 26.58 -1.38
CA LEU A 509 28.23 25.12 -1.40
C LEU A 509 28.01 24.55 -2.81
N ALA A 510 26.96 24.98 -3.50
CA ALA A 510 26.64 24.54 -4.86
C ALA A 510 27.84 24.87 -5.79
N ARG A 511 28.40 26.08 -5.69
CA ARG A 511 29.55 26.51 -6.48
C ARG A 511 30.79 25.67 -6.18
N ASP A 512 31.09 25.43 -4.91
CA ASP A 512 32.26 24.65 -4.49
C ASP A 512 32.20 23.19 -4.95
N LEU A 513 30.98 22.64 -5.05
CA LEU A 513 30.71 21.28 -5.55
C LEU A 513 30.54 21.21 -7.07
N GLY A 514 30.62 22.33 -7.80
CA GLY A 514 30.43 22.39 -9.25
C GLY A 514 28.99 22.16 -9.69
N MET A 515 28.00 22.41 -8.80
CA MET A 515 26.58 22.33 -9.05
C MET A 515 26.02 23.72 -9.37
N GLN A 516 24.88 23.78 -10.06
CA GLN A 516 24.16 25.02 -10.35
C GLN A 516 23.15 25.32 -9.23
N PRO A 517 23.24 26.51 -8.59
CA PRO A 517 22.17 26.93 -7.69
C PRO A 517 20.99 27.52 -8.49
N LEU A 518 19.77 27.09 -8.18
CA LEU A 518 18.52 27.63 -8.68
C LEU A 518 17.67 28.09 -7.51
N ALA A 519 17.27 29.35 -7.47
CA ALA A 519 16.43 29.90 -6.41
C ALA A 519 14.95 29.76 -6.76
N GLU A 520 14.17 29.20 -5.84
CA GLU A 520 12.73 29.07 -5.98
C GLU A 520 11.97 30.20 -5.28
N GLY A 521 10.74 30.46 -5.76
CA GLY A 521 9.86 31.44 -5.15
C GLY A 521 10.35 32.88 -5.26
N VAL A 522 11.06 33.22 -6.33
CA VAL A 522 11.46 34.61 -6.61
C VAL A 522 10.23 35.41 -7.00
N GLU A 523 9.79 36.35 -6.15
CA GLU A 523 8.57 37.13 -6.35
C GLU A 523 8.83 38.61 -6.56
N THR A 524 10.01 39.11 -6.17
CA THR A 524 10.35 40.55 -6.25
C THR A 524 11.70 40.81 -6.90
N GLU A 525 11.85 41.97 -7.54
CA GLU A 525 13.14 42.45 -8.09
C GLU A 525 14.21 42.60 -7.02
N MET A 526 13.84 42.85 -5.78
CA MET A 526 14.75 42.96 -4.66
C MET A 526 15.37 41.59 -4.33
N GLN A 527 14.54 40.51 -4.31
CA GLN A 527 15.01 39.13 -4.15
C GLN A 527 15.96 38.75 -5.30
N ARG A 528 15.57 39.03 -6.55
CA ARG A 528 16.40 38.80 -7.73
C ARG A 528 17.76 39.45 -7.60
N SER A 529 17.80 40.74 -7.25
CA SER A 529 19.04 41.52 -7.12
C SER A 529 19.93 40.98 -6.00
N GLN A 530 19.35 40.57 -4.87
CA GLN A 530 20.11 39.98 -3.77
C GLN A 530 20.67 38.60 -4.14
N LEU A 531 19.93 37.75 -4.82
CA LEU A 531 20.38 36.46 -5.31
C LEU A 531 21.52 36.58 -6.29
N LEU A 532 21.46 37.55 -7.22
CA LEU A 532 22.59 37.88 -8.12
C LEU A 532 23.82 38.31 -7.33
N THR A 533 23.67 39.15 -6.30
CA THR A 533 24.79 39.59 -5.45
C THR A 533 25.42 38.41 -4.71
N LEU A 534 24.67 37.43 -4.31
CA LEU A 534 25.15 36.20 -3.71
C LEU A 534 25.76 35.22 -4.72
N GLY A 535 25.59 35.48 -6.02
CA GLY A 535 26.13 34.64 -7.10
C GLY A 535 25.23 33.49 -7.51
N CYS A 536 23.96 33.54 -7.18
CA CYS A 536 22.94 32.63 -7.74
C CYS A 536 22.64 33.09 -9.18
N ALA A 537 22.78 32.16 -10.14
CA ALA A 537 22.66 32.51 -11.57
C ALA A 537 21.25 32.23 -12.11
N ALA A 538 20.50 31.32 -11.55
CA ALA A 538 19.18 30.90 -12.04
C ALA A 538 18.10 31.06 -10.97
N GLY A 539 16.87 31.28 -11.43
CA GLY A 539 15.73 31.40 -10.53
C GLY A 539 14.40 31.10 -11.21
N GLN A 540 13.44 30.76 -10.36
CA GLN A 540 12.07 30.45 -10.73
C GLN A 540 11.12 31.13 -9.73
N GLY A 541 10.01 31.65 -10.20
CA GLY A 541 9.02 32.26 -9.32
C GLY A 541 8.05 33.20 -10.02
N TYR A 542 7.12 33.76 -9.23
CA TYR A 542 6.02 34.57 -9.75
C TYR A 542 6.47 35.95 -10.29
N LEU A 543 7.69 36.35 -9.98
CA LEU A 543 8.28 37.52 -10.64
C LEU A 543 8.30 37.36 -12.17
N TYR A 544 8.51 36.14 -12.66
CA TYR A 544 8.62 35.83 -14.08
C TYR A 544 7.27 35.32 -14.63
N ALA A 545 6.75 34.24 -14.06
CA ALA A 545 5.45 33.69 -14.39
C ALA A 545 4.97 32.65 -13.35
N MET A 546 3.68 32.51 -13.25
CA MET A 546 3.04 31.36 -12.60
C MET A 546 3.12 30.12 -13.50
N PRO A 547 3.02 28.89 -12.95
CA PRO A 547 2.85 27.69 -13.76
C PRO A 547 1.63 27.80 -14.70
N MET A 548 1.81 27.54 -15.99
CA MET A 548 0.79 27.72 -17.03
C MET A 548 0.73 26.53 -17.99
N PRO A 549 -0.37 26.33 -18.72
CA PRO A 549 -0.44 25.37 -19.81
C PRO A 549 0.64 25.59 -20.88
N VAL A 550 1.02 24.53 -21.60
CA VAL A 550 2.12 24.59 -22.58
C VAL A 550 1.91 25.63 -23.68
N ASP A 551 0.68 25.82 -24.15
CA ASP A 551 0.37 26.83 -25.17
C ASP A 551 0.61 28.27 -24.67
N GLU A 552 0.22 28.55 -23.43
CA GLU A 552 0.48 29.84 -22.78
C GLU A 552 1.98 30.05 -22.54
N PHE A 553 2.70 28.98 -22.17
CA PHE A 553 4.15 29.02 -22.00
C PHE A 553 4.86 29.34 -23.33
N ILE A 554 4.44 28.76 -24.44
CA ILE A 554 5.00 29.06 -25.77
C ILE A 554 4.84 30.56 -26.11
N ALA A 555 3.66 31.12 -25.84
CA ALA A 555 3.41 32.53 -26.04
C ALA A 555 4.26 33.42 -25.12
N TRP A 556 4.35 33.07 -23.84
CA TRP A 556 5.20 33.75 -22.85
C TRP A 556 6.67 33.71 -23.24
N TYR A 557 7.19 32.52 -23.61
CA TYR A 557 8.59 32.32 -24.00
C TYR A 557 8.98 33.24 -25.17
N ARG A 558 8.17 33.29 -26.22
CA ARG A 558 8.44 34.16 -27.38
C ARG A 558 8.45 35.66 -27.01
N ALA A 559 7.53 36.06 -26.14
CA ALA A 559 7.48 37.43 -25.65
C ALA A 559 8.70 37.77 -24.77
N GLN A 560 9.16 36.83 -23.96
CA GLN A 560 10.32 37.00 -23.09
C GLN A 560 11.64 37.09 -23.90
N GLU A 561 11.83 36.20 -24.87
CA GLU A 561 13.02 36.25 -25.76
C GLU A 561 13.07 37.56 -26.54
N ALA A 562 11.92 38.09 -27.01
CA ALA A 562 11.87 39.40 -27.66
C ALA A 562 12.28 40.55 -26.70
N ARG A 563 11.88 40.49 -25.42
CA ARG A 563 12.26 41.45 -24.39
C ARG A 563 13.77 41.40 -24.12
N VAL A 564 14.33 40.19 -23.96
CA VAL A 564 15.77 39.99 -23.73
C VAL A 564 16.58 40.49 -24.91
N ALA A 565 16.16 40.17 -26.14
CA ALA A 565 16.83 40.67 -27.34
C ALA A 565 16.79 42.21 -27.45
N ALA A 566 15.64 42.82 -27.10
CA ALA A 566 15.50 44.27 -27.09
C ALA A 566 16.37 44.96 -25.99
N ALA A 567 16.55 44.30 -24.84
CA ALA A 567 17.42 44.79 -23.77
C ALA A 567 18.91 44.69 -24.13
N ALA A 568 19.32 43.60 -24.79
CA ALA A 568 20.71 43.40 -25.26
C ALA A 568 21.10 44.33 -26.43
N ALA A 569 20.15 44.90 -27.13
CA ALA A 569 20.34 45.84 -28.23
C ALA A 569 20.49 47.33 -27.78
N LYS A 570 20.23 47.59 -26.50
CA LYS A 570 20.42 48.94 -25.86
C LYS A 570 21.75 49.04 -25.12
#